data_a67b0b3ef979306815602c5940dbb832
#
_entry.id   a67b0b3ef979306815602c5940dbb832
#
_cell.length_a   1.000
_cell.length_b   1.000
_cell.length_c   1.000
_cell.angle_alpha   90.00
_cell.angle_beta   90.00
_cell.angle_gamma   90.00
#
_symmetry.space_group_name_H-M   'P 1'
#
loop_
_entity.id
_entity.type
_entity.pdbx_description
1 polymer ?
#
loop_
_entity_poly.entity_id
_entity_poly.type
_entity_poly.pdbx_seq_one_letter_code
_entity_poly.pdbx_strand_id
1 'polypeptide(L)'
;MFKVRKINHGHDFYEKGALMSQVRLYGIRFCPFCTAAKDLLSTKGVQYQEIPVDHDPALRADIITKSGQRTVPQIWVGDTHVGGYSELQGLEANGELDLLLNGG
;
A
#
# COMPACT_ATOMS: atom_id res chain seq x y z
N MET A 1 7.58 -10.33 -8.85
CA MET A 1 7.34 -10.43 -8.87
C MET A 1 7.34 -10.13 -8.57
N PHE A 2 6.95 -10.13 -8.81
CA PHE A 2 6.78 -10.06 -8.78
C PHE A 2 6.84 -10.15 -8.82
N LYS A 3 7.03 -10.50 -8.94
CA LYS A 3 6.54 -10.58 -9.11
C LYS A 3 6.21 -10.42 -9.19
N VAL A 4 6.41 -10.61 -9.68
CA VAL A 4 5.63 -10.56 -9.89
C VAL A 4 5.47 -10.55 -10.07
N ARG A 5 5.27 -10.72 -10.42
CA ARG A 5 4.64 -10.70 -10.69
C ARG A 5 4.34 -10.89 -10.96
N LYS A 6 4.34 -11.25 -11.51
CA LYS A 6 3.70 -11.33 -11.90
C LYS A 6 3.57 -11.28 -12.34
N ILE A 7 3.60 -11.31 -13.04
CA ILE A 7 3.14 -11.20 -13.68
C ILE A 7 3.45 -11.20 -14.10
N ASN A 8 3.25 -11.24 -14.61
CA ASN A 8 3.14 -11.23 -15.19
C ASN A 8 3.54 -11.21 -15.54
N HIS A 9 3.38 -11.37 -16.15
CA HIS A 9 3.51 -11.31 -16.64
C HIS A 9 4.12 -11.09 -17.03
N GLY A 10 4.46 -11.94 -17.57
CA GLY A 10 4.40 -11.62 -18.11
C GLY A 10 4.97 -11.29 -18.33
N HIS A 11 4.99 -10.26 -18.49
CA HIS A 11 5.11 -9.60 -18.69
C HIS A 11 5.52 -8.99 -18.72
N ASP A 12 5.70 -9.39 -19.20
CA ASP A 12 5.56 -8.62 -19.30
C ASP A 12 6.01 -8.10 -19.15
N PHE A 13 6.26 -7.62 -19.26
CA PHE A 13 6.17 -6.82 -19.15
C PHE A 13 6.52 -6.39 -18.86
N TYR A 14 6.75 -6.64 -19.01
CA TYR A 14 6.54 -5.86 -18.68
C TYR A 14 6.35 -5.62 -18.32
N GLU A 15 6.62 -5.73 -18.71
CA GLU A 15 6.27 -4.99 -18.44
C GLU A 15 5.42 -4.21 -17.70
N LYS A 16 4.82 -4.27 -17.51
CA LYS A 16 3.79 -3.46 -16.96
C LYS A 16 3.86 -3.31 -15.46
N GLY A 17 4.07 -4.35 -14.74
CA GLY A 17 4.35 -4.28 -13.32
C GLY A 17 5.51 -3.37 -13.00
N ALA A 18 6.45 -3.25 -13.90
CA ALA A 18 7.61 -2.40 -13.69
C ALA A 18 7.25 -0.92 -13.71
N LEU A 19 6.10 -0.56 -14.27
CA LEU A 19 5.68 0.83 -14.36
C LEU A 19 4.82 1.29 -13.19
N MET A 20 4.39 0.35 -12.34
CA MET A 20 3.54 0.69 -11.21
C MET A 20 4.37 0.95 -9.96
N SER A 21 3.94 1.92 -9.19
CA SER A 21 4.58 2.21 -7.91
C SER A 21 4.34 1.08 -6.93
N GLN A 22 5.34 0.81 -6.11
CA GLN A 22 5.25 -0.22 -5.08
C GLN A 22 4.36 0.26 -3.93
N VAL A 23 3.44 -0.59 -3.49
CA VAL A 23 2.54 -0.28 -2.40
C VAL A 23 3.00 -1.01 -1.14
N ARG A 24 3.14 -0.29 -0.04
CA ARG A 24 3.50 -0.85 1.26
C ARG A 24 2.45 -0.45 2.27
N LEU A 25 1.99 -1.43 3.05
CA LEU A 25 0.99 -1.22 4.09
C LEU A 25 1.56 -1.71 5.41
N TYR A 26 1.72 -0.78 6.35
CA TYR A 26 2.19 -1.08 7.69
C TYR A 26 0.98 -1.22 8.60
N GLY A 27 0.84 -2.37 9.25
CA GLY A 27 -0.34 -2.63 10.05
C GLY A 27 -0.10 -3.60 11.19
N ILE A 28 -1.19 -3.98 11.85
CA ILE A 28 -1.15 -4.95 12.95
C ILE A 28 -2.25 -5.98 12.71
N ARG A 29 -2.18 -7.08 13.48
CA ARG A 29 -3.19 -8.12 13.43
C ARG A 29 -4.49 -7.59 14.07
N PHE A 30 -5.61 -8.17 13.64
CA PHE A 30 -6.93 -7.85 14.22
C PHE A 30 -7.25 -6.36 14.14
N CYS A 31 -6.90 -5.75 13.01
CA CYS A 31 -7.15 -4.33 12.78
C CYS A 31 -8.18 -4.19 11.66
N PRO A 32 -9.41 -3.77 11.99
CA PRO A 32 -10.47 -3.65 10.96
C PRO A 32 -10.11 -2.71 9.82
N PHE A 33 -9.45 -1.60 10.12
CA PHE A 33 -9.08 -0.64 9.08
C PHE A 33 -7.93 -1.16 8.23
N CYS A 34 -7.03 -1.96 8.80
CA CYS A 34 -6.00 -2.63 8.03
C CYS A 34 -6.63 -3.62 7.05
N THR A 35 -7.61 -4.40 7.54
CA THR A 35 -8.32 -5.35 6.70
C THR A 35 -9.07 -4.64 5.57
N ALA A 36 -9.75 -3.54 5.90
CA ALA A 36 -10.49 -2.77 4.90
C ALA A 36 -9.57 -2.23 3.81
N ALA A 37 -8.40 -1.72 4.20
CA ALA A 37 -7.43 -1.21 3.24
C ALA A 37 -6.91 -2.32 2.34
N LYS A 38 -6.61 -3.49 2.91
CA LYS A 38 -6.15 -4.63 2.12
C LYS A 38 -7.22 -5.11 1.16
N ASP A 39 -8.48 -5.14 1.60
CA ASP A 39 -9.58 -5.53 0.74
C ASP A 39 -9.75 -4.57 -0.43
N LEU A 40 -9.63 -3.28 -0.18
CA LEU A 40 -9.73 -2.28 -1.25
C LEU A 40 -8.64 -2.50 -2.30
N LEU A 41 -7.40 -2.66 -1.86
CA LEU A 41 -6.28 -2.90 -2.77
C LEU A 41 -6.45 -4.20 -3.54
N SER A 42 -6.88 -5.25 -2.87
CA SER A 42 -7.09 -6.55 -3.50
C SER A 42 -8.22 -6.49 -4.54
N THR A 43 -9.29 -5.80 -4.23
CA THR A 43 -10.42 -5.64 -5.16
C THR A 43 -9.97 -4.92 -6.43
N LYS A 44 -9.03 -4.01 -6.33
CA LYS A 44 -8.47 -3.30 -7.49
C LYS A 44 -7.42 -4.12 -8.22
N GLY A 45 -7.07 -5.30 -7.73
CA GLY A 45 -6.01 -6.10 -8.32
C GLY A 45 -4.62 -5.57 -8.06
N VAL A 46 -4.46 -4.72 -7.04
CA VAL A 46 -3.19 -4.11 -6.71
C VAL A 46 -2.40 -5.03 -5.80
N GLN A 47 -1.16 -5.31 -6.18
CA GLN A 47 -0.24 -6.03 -5.32
C GLN A 47 0.36 -5.07 -4.30
N TYR A 48 0.50 -5.53 -3.07
CA TYR A 48 1.06 -4.70 -2.01
C TYR A 48 1.89 -5.56 -1.09
N GLN A 49 2.82 -4.91 -0.41
CA GLN A 49 3.62 -5.55 0.64
C GLN A 49 2.99 -5.21 1.98
N GLU A 50 2.66 -6.23 2.74
CA GLU A 50 2.12 -6.05 4.09
C GLU A 50 3.27 -6.20 5.08
N ILE A 51 3.45 -5.19 5.93
CA ILE A 51 4.56 -5.14 6.88
C ILE A 51 3.98 -5.01 8.29
N PRO A 52 3.97 -6.08 9.07
CA PRO A 52 3.42 -5.99 10.44
C PRO A 52 4.36 -5.22 11.36
N VAL A 53 3.80 -4.41 12.23
CA VAL A 53 4.57 -3.62 13.19
C VAL A 53 4.19 -3.94 14.63
N ASP A 54 3.28 -4.90 14.85
CA ASP A 54 2.75 -5.18 16.20
C ASP A 54 3.75 -5.87 17.11
N HIS A 55 4.86 -6.39 16.57
CA HIS A 55 5.91 -7.00 17.40
C HIS A 55 7.27 -6.40 17.10
N ASP A 56 7.29 -5.17 16.58
CA ASP A 56 8.53 -4.50 16.20
C ASP A 56 8.44 -3.03 16.63
N PRO A 57 8.73 -2.76 17.91
CA PRO A 57 8.60 -1.39 18.44
C PRO A 57 9.46 -0.37 17.71
N ALA A 58 10.65 -0.76 17.28
CA ALA A 58 11.54 0.16 16.56
C ALA A 58 10.94 0.54 15.22
N LEU A 59 10.40 -0.42 14.49
CA LEU A 59 9.74 -0.15 13.21
C LEU A 59 8.49 0.68 13.43
N ARG A 60 7.71 0.36 14.49
CA ARG A 60 6.52 1.14 14.81
C ARG A 60 6.87 2.60 15.05
N ALA A 61 7.93 2.85 15.83
CA ALA A 61 8.37 4.20 16.11
C ALA A 61 8.80 4.92 14.84
N ASP A 62 9.50 4.21 13.96
CA ASP A 62 9.95 4.78 12.68
C ASP A 62 8.76 5.20 11.82
N ILE A 63 7.73 4.35 11.76
CA ILE A 63 6.54 4.65 10.96
C ILE A 63 5.75 5.83 11.55
N ILE A 64 5.68 5.93 12.87
CA ILE A 64 5.06 7.08 13.52
C ILE A 64 5.80 8.37 13.13
N THR A 65 7.13 8.32 13.17
CA THR A 65 7.94 9.49 12.79
C THR A 65 7.72 9.88 11.34
N LYS A 66 7.74 8.89 10.43
CA LYS A 66 7.65 9.16 9.00
C LYS A 66 6.25 9.59 8.58
N SER A 67 5.22 9.04 9.20
CA SER A 67 3.83 9.36 8.86
C SER A 67 3.31 10.57 9.59
N GLY A 68 3.87 10.86 10.76
CA GLY A 68 3.32 11.86 11.66
C GLY A 68 2.06 11.40 12.36
N GLN A 69 1.74 10.11 12.28
CA GLN A 69 0.50 9.56 12.83
C GLN A 69 0.81 8.30 13.65
N ARG A 70 -0.02 8.07 14.66
CA ARG A 70 0.13 6.91 15.54
C ARG A 70 -0.80 5.76 15.19
N THR A 71 -1.65 5.95 14.20
CA THR A 71 -2.66 4.97 13.80
C THR A 71 -2.15 4.02 12.75
N VAL A 72 -2.82 2.88 12.61
CA VAL A 72 -2.60 1.92 11.54
C VAL A 72 -3.93 1.68 10.83
N PRO A 73 -3.91 1.34 9.56
CA PRO A 73 -2.72 1.12 8.72
C PRO A 73 -2.06 2.45 8.33
N GLN A 74 -0.79 2.39 7.93
CA GLN A 74 -0.12 3.50 7.28
C GLN A 74 0.38 2.99 5.94
N ILE A 75 0.04 3.69 4.87
CA ILE A 75 0.19 3.20 3.52
C ILE A 75 1.06 4.17 2.71
N TRP A 76 1.99 3.61 1.96
CA TRP A 76 2.82 4.36 1.00
C TRP A 76 2.64 3.78 -0.38
N VAL A 77 2.58 4.65 -1.37
CA VAL A 77 2.65 4.27 -2.78
C VAL A 77 3.94 4.88 -3.31
N GLY A 78 4.94 4.05 -3.56
CA GLY A 78 6.27 4.54 -3.83
C GLY A 78 6.77 5.37 -2.66
N ASP A 79 7.17 6.59 -2.92
CA ASP A 79 7.64 7.51 -1.88
C ASP A 79 6.51 8.40 -1.33
N THR A 80 5.31 8.26 -1.83
CA THR A 80 4.19 9.10 -1.43
C THR A 80 3.45 8.48 -0.25
N HIS A 81 3.36 9.21 0.84
CA HIS A 81 2.60 8.80 2.00
C HIS A 81 1.12 9.06 1.75
N VAL A 82 0.33 7.98 1.73
CA VAL A 82 -1.12 8.09 1.57
C VAL A 82 -1.79 8.38 2.90
N GLY A 83 -1.41 7.62 3.92
CA GLY A 83 -2.04 7.71 5.24
C GLY A 83 -2.73 6.41 5.59
N GLY A 84 -3.89 6.50 6.22
CA GLY A 84 -4.66 5.34 6.64
C GLY A 84 -5.74 4.97 5.64
N TYR A 85 -6.70 4.19 6.12
CA TYR A 85 -7.78 3.70 5.26
C TYR A 85 -8.64 4.84 4.72
N SER A 86 -8.96 5.84 5.56
CA SER A 86 -9.81 6.96 5.11
C SER A 86 -9.19 7.70 3.95
N GLU A 87 -7.88 7.96 4.03
CA GLU A 87 -7.17 8.65 2.97
C GLU A 87 -7.10 7.79 1.72
N LEU A 88 -6.87 6.49 1.87
CA LEU A 88 -6.86 5.58 0.74
C LEU A 88 -8.21 5.55 0.04
N GLN A 89 -9.27 5.46 0.82
CA GLN A 89 -10.63 5.43 0.28
C GLN A 89 -10.97 6.74 -0.43
N GLY A 90 -10.51 7.86 0.13
CA GLY A 90 -10.73 9.17 -0.49
C GLY A 90 -10.06 9.27 -1.84
N LEU A 91 -8.82 8.80 -1.95
CA LEU A 91 -8.12 8.79 -3.23
C LEU A 91 -8.85 7.94 -4.25
N GLU A 92 -9.35 6.78 -3.83
CA GLU A 92 -10.08 5.91 -4.73
C GLU A 92 -11.37 6.57 -5.21
N ALA A 93 -12.11 7.20 -4.31
CA ALA A 93 -13.37 7.85 -4.65
C ALA A 93 -13.17 9.00 -5.63
N ASN A 94 -12.04 9.67 -5.56
CA ASN A 94 -11.73 10.80 -6.43
C ASN A 94 -11.05 10.40 -7.74
N GLY A 95 -10.75 9.11 -7.92
CA GLY A 95 -10.03 8.64 -9.10
C GLY A 95 -8.54 8.93 -9.06
N GLU A 96 -8.03 9.39 -7.92
CA GLU A 96 -6.62 9.76 -7.78
C GLU A 96 -5.73 8.59 -7.45
N LEU A 97 -6.29 7.52 -6.88
CA LEU A 97 -5.48 6.37 -6.49
C LEU A 97 -4.84 5.72 -7.72
N ASP A 98 -5.59 5.56 -8.80
CA ASP A 98 -5.06 4.95 -10.01
C ASP A 98 -3.93 5.78 -10.60
N LEU A 99 -4.06 7.11 -10.55
CA LEU A 99 -2.98 7.98 -11.02
C LEU A 99 -1.72 7.78 -10.20
N LEU A 100 -1.88 7.71 -8.89
CA LEU A 100 -0.74 7.53 -7.99
C LEU A 100 -0.08 6.16 -8.21
N LEU A 101 -0.89 5.12 -8.38
CA LEU A 101 -0.39 3.76 -8.62
C LEU A 101 0.40 3.67 -9.92
N ASN A 102 0.03 4.45 -10.90
CA ASN A 102 0.69 4.42 -12.22
C ASN A 102 1.90 5.34 -12.27
N GLY A 103 2.37 5.80 -11.13
CA GLY A 103 3.61 6.58 -11.06
C GLY A 103 3.40 8.06 -11.29
N GLY A 104 2.16 8.47 -11.37
CA GLY A 104 1.84 9.87 -11.59
C GLY A 104 1.05 10.44 -10.46
#